data_a34bbee3e9d261a68508d1614504bde3
#
_entry.id   a34bbee3e9d261a68508d1614504bde3
#
_cell.length_a   1.000
_cell.length_b   1.000
_cell.length_c   1.000
_cell.angle_alpha   90.00
_cell.angle_beta   90.00
_cell.angle_gamma   90.00
#
_symmetry.space_group_name_H-M   'P 1'
#
loop_
_entity.id
_entity.type
_entity.pdbx_description
1 polymer ?
#
loop_
_entity_poly.entity_id
_entity_poly.type
_entity_poly.pdbx_seq_one_letter_code
_entity_poly.pdbx_strand_id
1 'polypeptide(L)'
;QTILATIWPHANWEQKSCKRKKARSPFGKKFTKYLSKPCSMDDYKTFLLKLVDRYDGDGSNDMPGLTKPIIYWDIMNEPEFKMFFKGSEEDFVEIFNFSSKVIKEKQPDAVIVMAGAAAMFPENIKYWKSALPKIKDHFDIANIHHISGPDGQCDKELWVDEFAALLKSVDVNKPIWLTEAMTCGAPVKAWVKAFLNGAELIIDVGVNAPGKKMSKKGRK
;
A
#
# COMPACT_ATOMS: atom_id res chain seq x y z
N GLN A 1 -17.15 -2.38 11.05
CA GLN A 1 -15.98 -1.64 10.57
C GLN A 1 -14.94 -2.66 10.15
N THR A 2 -14.39 -2.54 8.95
CA THR A 2 -13.31 -3.39 8.42
C THR A 2 -11.98 -2.67 8.63
N ILE A 3 -10.92 -3.44 8.92
CA ILE A 3 -9.56 -2.91 9.11
C ILE A 3 -8.70 -3.43 7.95
N LEU A 4 -8.02 -2.53 7.26
CA LEU A 4 -6.90 -2.80 6.37
C LEU A 4 -5.62 -2.44 7.11
N ALA A 5 -4.71 -3.40 7.24
CA ALA A 5 -3.43 -3.20 7.92
C ALA A 5 -2.29 -3.18 6.91
N THR A 6 -1.56 -2.09 6.85
CA THR A 6 -0.36 -1.98 6.00
C THR A 6 0.88 -2.41 6.75
N ILE A 7 1.60 -3.39 6.20
CA ILE A 7 2.83 -3.94 6.77
C ILE A 7 4.06 -3.26 6.16
N TRP A 8 4.89 -2.66 7.00
CA TRP A 8 6.18 -2.10 6.60
C TRP A 8 7.31 -3.08 6.97
N PRO A 9 8.02 -3.67 5.99
CA PRO A 9 8.96 -4.77 6.21
C PRO A 9 10.33 -4.34 6.75
N HIS A 10 10.42 -3.15 7.31
CA HIS A 10 11.70 -2.62 7.79
C HIS A 10 11.56 -1.90 9.14
N ALA A 11 12.42 -2.28 10.08
CA ALA A 11 12.54 -1.65 11.38
C ALA A 11 13.89 -0.95 11.52
N ASN A 12 13.89 0.24 12.16
CA ASN A 12 15.11 1.04 12.29
C ASN A 12 16.23 0.31 13.07
N TRP A 13 15.86 -0.45 14.09
CA TRP A 13 16.81 -1.18 14.93
C TRP A 13 17.46 -2.34 14.16
N GLU A 14 16.68 -3.06 13.42
CA GLU A 14 17.11 -4.21 12.61
C GLU A 14 18.05 -3.75 11.48
N GLN A 15 17.64 -2.76 10.68
CA GLN A 15 18.45 -2.26 9.57
C GLN A 15 19.73 -1.53 9.99
N LYS A 16 19.76 -1.00 11.22
CA LYS A 16 20.99 -0.47 11.81
C LYS A 16 22.00 -1.58 12.10
N SER A 17 21.55 -2.76 12.54
CA SER A 17 22.44 -3.90 12.86
C SER A 17 23.23 -4.39 11.67
N CYS A 18 22.63 -4.43 10.48
CA CYS A 18 23.31 -4.79 9.23
C CYS A 18 23.88 -3.59 8.44
N LYS A 19 24.05 -2.45 9.10
CA LYS A 19 24.69 -1.24 8.53
C LYS A 19 24.01 -0.67 7.29
N ARG A 20 22.68 -0.85 7.13
CA ARG A 20 21.92 -0.21 6.05
C ARG A 20 22.05 1.31 6.13
N LYS A 21 22.01 1.98 4.98
CA LYS A 21 22.06 3.45 4.92
C LYS A 21 20.67 4.04 5.14
N LYS A 22 20.59 5.09 5.95
CA LYS A 22 19.35 5.86 6.13
C LYS A 22 18.96 6.59 4.84
N ALA A 23 17.68 6.54 4.50
CA ALA A 23 17.12 7.35 3.44
C ALA A 23 16.88 8.78 3.94
N ARG A 24 17.23 9.78 3.13
CA ARG A 24 16.81 11.16 3.40
C ARG A 24 15.32 11.29 3.08
N SER A 25 14.55 11.80 4.04
CA SER A 25 13.15 12.13 3.81
C SER A 25 13.02 13.53 3.20
N PRO A 26 12.15 13.73 2.21
CA PRO A 26 11.81 15.07 1.71
C PRO A 26 11.09 15.93 2.77
N PHE A 27 10.52 15.29 3.80
CA PHE A 27 9.84 15.98 4.92
C PHE A 27 10.80 16.37 6.06
N GLY A 28 12.11 16.30 5.83
CA GLY A 28 13.15 16.74 6.77
C GLY A 28 13.83 15.62 7.56
N LYS A 29 14.89 15.97 8.28
CA LYS A 29 15.76 15.01 9.01
C LYS A 29 15.01 14.15 10.03
N LYS A 30 13.96 14.67 10.66
CA LYS A 30 13.14 13.95 11.66
C LYS A 30 12.48 12.68 11.09
N PHE A 31 12.24 12.65 9.78
CA PHE A 31 11.60 11.53 9.08
C PHE A 31 12.59 10.63 8.34
N THR A 32 13.90 10.82 8.57
CA THR A 32 14.92 9.96 7.97
C THR A 32 14.82 8.55 8.55
N LYS A 33 14.54 7.57 7.70
CA LYS A 33 14.30 6.17 8.08
C LYS A 33 15.19 5.22 7.28
N TYR A 34 15.35 4.01 7.79
CA TYR A 34 15.84 2.90 7.00
C TYR A 34 14.65 2.34 6.19
N LEU A 35 14.83 2.15 4.91
CA LEU A 35 13.77 1.77 3.97
C LEU A 35 14.26 0.69 3.00
N SER A 36 15.12 -0.21 3.45
CA SER A 36 15.65 -1.29 2.65
C SER A 36 15.03 -2.64 3.03
N LYS A 37 15.30 -3.67 2.24
CA LYS A 37 14.93 -5.05 2.55
C LYS A 37 15.41 -5.43 3.97
N PRO A 38 14.66 -6.25 4.73
CA PRO A 38 15.10 -6.81 6.00
C PRO A 38 16.51 -7.42 5.92
N CYS A 39 17.28 -7.31 6.99
CA CYS A 39 18.61 -7.91 7.07
C CYS A 39 18.53 -9.42 7.23
N SER A 40 17.51 -9.89 7.96
CA SER A 40 17.19 -11.30 8.19
C SER A 40 15.74 -11.56 7.80
N MET A 41 15.55 -12.40 6.79
CA MET A 41 14.21 -12.84 6.39
C MET A 41 13.58 -13.79 7.43
N ASP A 42 14.38 -14.51 8.22
CA ASP A 42 13.89 -15.38 9.30
C ASP A 42 13.34 -14.56 10.47
N ASP A 43 14.02 -13.47 10.86
CA ASP A 43 13.52 -12.54 11.87
C ASP A 43 12.25 -11.83 11.38
N TYR A 44 12.21 -11.48 10.10
CA TYR A 44 11.04 -10.91 9.47
C TYR A 44 9.87 -11.90 9.42
N LYS A 45 10.12 -13.18 9.12
CA LYS A 45 9.13 -14.25 9.24
C LYS A 45 8.56 -14.35 10.64
N THR A 46 9.45 -14.35 11.65
CA THR A 46 9.05 -14.41 13.05
C THR A 46 8.15 -13.24 13.45
N PHE A 47 8.49 -12.04 12.96
CA PHE A 47 7.65 -10.85 13.14
C PHE A 47 6.27 -11.01 12.50
N LEU A 48 6.20 -11.44 11.22
CA LEU A 48 4.94 -11.65 10.51
C LEU A 48 4.04 -12.67 11.21
N LEU A 49 4.60 -13.82 11.61
CA LEU A 49 3.85 -14.85 12.31
C LEU A 49 3.25 -14.34 13.62
N LYS A 50 4.03 -13.59 14.42
CA LYS A 50 3.54 -12.98 15.67
C LYS A 50 2.53 -11.86 15.42
N LEU A 51 2.70 -11.09 14.35
CA LEU A 51 1.78 -10.04 13.99
C LEU A 51 0.41 -10.60 13.60
N VAL A 52 0.40 -11.60 12.73
CA VAL A 52 -0.85 -12.25 12.30
C VAL A 52 -1.52 -12.96 13.46
N ASP A 53 -0.80 -13.82 14.21
CA ASP A 53 -1.28 -14.54 15.38
C ASP A 53 -1.93 -13.64 16.44
N ARG A 54 -1.48 -12.37 16.53
CA ARG A 54 -2.04 -11.41 17.46
C ARG A 54 -3.37 -10.80 17.01
N TYR A 55 -3.67 -10.82 15.71
CA TYR A 55 -4.81 -10.10 15.15
C TYR A 55 -5.70 -10.94 14.22
N ASP A 56 -5.44 -12.25 14.07
CA ASP A 56 -6.23 -13.14 13.22
C ASP A 56 -7.57 -13.57 13.83
N GLY A 57 -7.74 -13.40 15.15
CA GLY A 57 -9.00 -13.67 15.85
C GLY A 57 -9.35 -15.16 15.95
N ASP A 58 -8.34 -16.03 15.91
CA ASP A 58 -8.51 -17.49 16.02
C ASP A 58 -8.73 -17.98 17.49
N GLY A 59 -8.65 -17.07 18.46
CA GLY A 59 -8.78 -17.35 19.90
C GLY A 59 -7.48 -17.73 20.59
N SER A 60 -6.35 -17.73 19.85
CA SER A 60 -5.03 -18.11 20.37
C SER A 60 -4.07 -16.91 20.27
N ASN A 61 -3.50 -16.48 21.38
CA ASN A 61 -2.56 -15.35 21.46
C ASN A 61 -3.11 -14.00 20.95
N ASP A 62 -4.38 -13.88 20.73
CA ASP A 62 -5.03 -12.68 20.27
C ASP A 62 -4.77 -11.46 21.18
N MET A 63 -4.85 -10.27 20.60
CA MET A 63 -4.85 -9.04 21.36
C MET A 63 -6.03 -9.04 22.36
N PRO A 64 -5.80 -8.80 23.66
CA PRO A 64 -6.90 -8.69 24.63
C PRO A 64 -7.95 -7.68 24.18
N GLY A 65 -9.21 -8.14 24.09
CA GLY A 65 -10.33 -7.32 23.64
C GLY A 65 -10.48 -7.19 22.13
N LEU A 66 -9.77 -8.00 21.34
CA LEU A 66 -9.97 -8.08 19.90
C LEU A 66 -11.42 -8.53 19.61
N THR A 67 -12.18 -7.66 18.97
CA THR A 67 -13.60 -7.96 18.64
C THR A 67 -13.80 -8.35 17.18
N LYS A 68 -12.81 -8.05 16.33
CA LYS A 68 -12.83 -8.38 14.90
C LYS A 68 -11.40 -8.66 14.44
N PRO A 69 -11.17 -9.76 13.71
CA PRO A 69 -9.88 -10.05 13.13
C PRO A 69 -9.49 -9.03 12.07
N ILE A 70 -8.19 -8.89 11.85
CA ILE A 70 -7.66 -8.24 10.65
C ILE A 70 -7.53 -9.34 9.60
N ILE A 71 -8.26 -9.21 8.49
CA ILE A 71 -8.20 -10.14 7.37
C ILE A 71 -7.58 -9.51 6.12
N TYR A 72 -7.56 -8.17 6.03
CA TYR A 72 -6.96 -7.45 4.90
C TYR A 72 -5.57 -6.95 5.27
N TRP A 73 -4.57 -7.48 4.58
CA TRP A 73 -3.16 -7.19 4.79
C TRP A 73 -2.57 -6.57 3.54
N ASP A 74 -2.23 -5.29 3.61
CA ASP A 74 -1.53 -4.55 2.57
C ASP A 74 -0.01 -4.67 2.81
N ILE A 75 0.72 -5.15 1.81
CA ILE A 75 2.15 -5.44 1.95
C ILE A 75 2.96 -4.34 1.29
N MET A 76 3.55 -3.48 2.08
CA MET A 76 4.33 -2.29 1.70
C MET A 76 3.48 -1.14 1.15
N ASN A 77 4.14 0.02 1.00
CA ASN A 77 3.58 1.24 0.45
C ASN A 77 4.48 1.77 -0.65
N GLU A 78 3.94 2.01 -1.84
CA GLU A 78 4.56 2.70 -2.97
C GLU A 78 6.05 2.31 -3.21
N PRO A 79 6.36 1.03 -3.42
CA PRO A 79 7.74 0.52 -3.45
C PRO A 79 8.56 1.08 -4.63
N GLU A 80 7.93 1.59 -5.66
CA GLU A 80 8.58 2.25 -6.78
C GLU A 80 9.18 3.61 -6.39
N PHE A 81 8.70 4.23 -5.31
CA PHE A 81 9.24 5.50 -4.83
C PHE A 81 10.38 5.29 -3.83
N LYS A 82 11.54 5.84 -4.17
CA LYS A 82 12.73 5.76 -3.31
C LYS A 82 12.61 6.48 -1.96
N MET A 83 11.53 7.23 -1.76
CA MET A 83 11.19 7.80 -0.45
C MET A 83 10.52 6.79 0.49
N PHE A 84 9.95 5.72 -0.04
CA PHE A 84 9.31 4.64 0.73
C PHE A 84 10.10 3.35 0.72
N PHE A 85 10.81 3.05 -0.38
CA PHE A 85 11.65 1.86 -0.48
C PHE A 85 12.97 2.13 -1.21
N LYS A 86 14.10 1.69 -0.64
CA LYS A 86 15.46 1.86 -1.18
C LYS A 86 16.03 0.60 -1.81
N GLY A 87 15.30 -0.50 -1.73
CA GLY A 87 15.65 -1.75 -2.40
C GLY A 87 15.45 -1.70 -3.92
N SER A 88 15.81 -2.78 -4.58
CA SER A 88 15.50 -3.00 -6.00
C SER A 88 14.06 -3.50 -6.17
N GLU A 89 13.62 -3.64 -7.43
CA GLU A 89 12.34 -4.30 -7.76
C GLU A 89 12.37 -5.77 -7.30
N GLU A 90 13.49 -6.45 -7.49
CA GLU A 90 13.68 -7.84 -7.06
C GLU A 90 13.57 -7.99 -5.53
N ASP A 91 14.15 -7.05 -4.77
CA ASP A 91 13.97 -7.00 -3.31
C ASP A 91 12.49 -6.85 -2.92
N PHE A 92 11.75 -6.01 -3.64
CA PHE A 92 10.31 -5.85 -3.44
C PHE A 92 9.55 -7.15 -3.72
N VAL A 93 9.78 -7.75 -4.89
CA VAL A 93 9.12 -8.99 -5.30
C VAL A 93 9.38 -10.11 -4.29
N GLU A 94 10.63 -10.25 -3.82
CA GLU A 94 10.99 -11.25 -2.81
C GLU A 94 10.26 -11.00 -1.49
N ILE A 95 10.27 -9.76 -0.97
CA ILE A 95 9.57 -9.40 0.27
C ILE A 95 8.07 -9.66 0.13
N PHE A 96 7.47 -9.24 -0.99
CA PHE A 96 6.03 -9.34 -1.22
C PHE A 96 5.57 -10.80 -1.24
N ASN A 97 6.20 -11.62 -2.08
CA ASN A 97 5.85 -13.04 -2.23
C ASN A 97 6.08 -13.81 -0.92
N PHE A 98 7.19 -13.52 -0.23
CA PHE A 98 7.49 -14.11 1.06
C PHE A 98 6.45 -13.74 2.12
N SER A 99 6.08 -12.47 2.23
CA SER A 99 5.10 -12.00 3.20
C SER A 99 3.72 -12.61 2.95
N SER A 100 3.26 -12.58 1.70
CA SER A 100 2.00 -13.18 1.29
C SER A 100 1.92 -14.66 1.69
N LYS A 101 2.97 -15.43 1.38
CA LYS A 101 3.04 -16.85 1.74
C LYS A 101 2.96 -17.05 3.25
N VAL A 102 3.77 -16.34 4.04
CA VAL A 102 3.79 -16.48 5.51
C VAL A 102 2.45 -16.11 6.13
N ILE A 103 1.82 -15.01 5.64
CA ILE A 103 0.50 -14.60 6.13
C ILE A 103 -0.56 -15.66 5.83
N LYS A 104 -0.62 -16.14 4.58
CA LYS A 104 -1.60 -17.17 4.17
C LYS A 104 -1.36 -18.53 4.86
N GLU A 105 -0.11 -18.88 5.19
CA GLU A 105 0.21 -20.08 5.98
C GLU A 105 -0.35 -19.98 7.41
N LYS A 106 -0.28 -18.82 8.04
CA LYS A 106 -0.80 -18.60 9.41
C LYS A 106 -2.31 -18.33 9.43
N GLN A 107 -2.81 -17.55 8.48
CA GLN A 107 -4.22 -17.16 8.36
C GLN A 107 -4.70 -17.45 6.92
N PRO A 108 -5.26 -18.66 6.65
CA PRO A 108 -5.64 -19.06 5.30
C PRO A 108 -6.72 -18.21 4.64
N ASP A 109 -7.59 -17.56 5.42
CA ASP A 109 -8.63 -16.63 4.97
C ASP A 109 -8.17 -15.18 4.82
N ALA A 110 -6.89 -14.91 5.11
CA ALA A 110 -6.32 -13.57 4.89
C ALA A 110 -6.47 -13.13 3.44
N VAL A 111 -6.83 -11.88 3.23
CA VAL A 111 -6.91 -11.22 1.92
C VAL A 111 -5.68 -10.33 1.75
N ILE A 112 -4.85 -10.67 0.79
CA ILE A 112 -3.64 -9.89 0.50
C ILE A 112 -3.96 -8.77 -0.46
N VAL A 113 -3.72 -7.54 -0.02
CA VAL A 113 -3.82 -6.34 -0.83
C VAL A 113 -2.43 -6.00 -1.37
N MET A 114 -2.33 -5.76 -2.67
CA MET A 114 -1.09 -5.37 -3.32
C MET A 114 -0.59 -4.04 -2.73
N ALA A 115 0.71 -3.89 -2.58
CA ALA A 115 1.32 -2.60 -2.27
C ALA A 115 0.75 -1.51 -3.18
N GLY A 116 0.26 -0.41 -2.60
CA GLY A 116 -0.35 0.65 -3.38
C GLY A 116 0.62 1.23 -4.41
N ALA A 117 0.27 1.16 -5.69
CA ALA A 117 1.02 1.86 -6.72
C ALA A 117 0.79 3.36 -6.60
N ALA A 118 1.85 4.16 -6.52
CA ALA A 118 1.74 5.58 -6.19
C ALA A 118 1.02 6.42 -7.24
N ALA A 119 1.18 6.08 -8.52
CA ALA A 119 0.62 6.78 -9.67
C ALA A 119 0.87 5.99 -10.95
N MET A 120 0.31 6.46 -12.08
CA MET A 120 0.52 5.87 -13.41
C MET A 120 1.36 6.77 -14.32
N PHE A 121 2.44 7.35 -13.79
CA PHE A 121 3.46 7.99 -14.63
C PHE A 121 4.25 6.94 -15.43
N PRO A 122 4.90 7.30 -16.54
CA PRO A 122 5.61 6.34 -17.40
C PRO A 122 6.62 5.44 -16.67
N GLU A 123 7.36 5.99 -15.70
CA GLU A 123 8.32 5.25 -14.88
C GLU A 123 7.64 4.28 -13.91
N ASN A 124 6.50 4.66 -13.32
CA ASN A 124 5.71 3.78 -12.45
C ASN A 124 5.09 2.64 -13.27
N ILE A 125 4.52 2.93 -14.44
CA ILE A 125 4.00 1.91 -15.37
C ILE A 125 5.10 0.92 -15.73
N LYS A 126 6.31 1.40 -16.06
CA LYS A 126 7.45 0.53 -16.37
C LYS A 126 7.80 -0.39 -15.21
N TYR A 127 7.86 0.14 -13.98
CA TYR A 127 8.13 -0.63 -12.77
C TYR A 127 7.06 -1.72 -12.56
N TRP A 128 5.79 -1.34 -12.55
CA TRP A 128 4.69 -2.26 -12.28
C TRP A 128 4.47 -3.27 -13.41
N LYS A 129 4.72 -2.91 -14.67
CA LYS A 129 4.69 -3.84 -15.79
C LYS A 129 5.73 -4.96 -15.66
N SER A 130 6.86 -4.69 -14.99
CA SER A 130 7.88 -5.69 -14.66
C SER A 130 7.55 -6.49 -13.41
N ALA A 131 7.06 -5.85 -12.35
CA ALA A 131 6.83 -6.47 -11.06
C ALA A 131 5.55 -7.34 -11.02
N LEU A 132 4.45 -6.86 -11.62
CA LEU A 132 3.13 -7.53 -11.56
C LEU A 132 3.14 -9.00 -12.00
N PRO A 133 3.77 -9.39 -13.13
CA PRO A 133 3.82 -10.81 -13.53
C PRO A 133 4.50 -11.71 -12.50
N LYS A 134 5.39 -11.16 -11.66
CA LYS A 134 6.15 -11.89 -10.65
C LYS A 134 5.43 -12.04 -9.31
N ILE A 135 4.39 -11.20 -9.08
CA ILE A 135 3.63 -11.18 -7.83
C ILE A 135 2.15 -11.53 -8.00
N LYS A 136 1.64 -11.65 -9.22
CA LYS A 136 0.19 -11.76 -9.51
C LYS A 136 -0.53 -12.91 -8.80
N ASP A 137 0.17 -13.98 -8.49
CA ASP A 137 -0.38 -15.13 -7.78
C ASP A 137 -0.33 -15.00 -6.25
N HIS A 138 0.23 -13.88 -5.75
CA HIS A 138 0.48 -13.63 -4.34
C HIS A 138 -0.37 -12.52 -3.73
N PHE A 139 -1.32 -11.96 -4.47
CA PHE A 139 -2.29 -11.00 -3.92
C PHE A 139 -3.70 -11.30 -4.42
N ASP A 140 -4.68 -10.81 -3.68
CA ASP A 140 -6.10 -11.01 -3.97
C ASP A 140 -6.73 -9.73 -4.55
N ILE A 141 -6.23 -8.57 -4.18
CA ILE A 141 -6.74 -7.24 -4.54
C ILE A 141 -5.61 -6.36 -5.08
N ALA A 142 -5.79 -5.81 -6.28
CA ALA A 142 -4.89 -4.82 -6.85
C ALA A 142 -5.13 -3.44 -6.21
N ASN A 143 -4.06 -2.70 -5.92
CA ASN A 143 -4.15 -1.45 -5.20
C ASN A 143 -3.42 -0.31 -5.91
N ILE A 144 -4.11 0.82 -6.05
CA ILE A 144 -3.58 2.05 -6.63
C ILE A 144 -3.78 3.21 -5.65
N HIS A 145 -2.82 4.11 -5.58
CA HIS A 145 -2.93 5.36 -4.85
C HIS A 145 -3.07 6.55 -5.80
N HIS A 146 -3.71 7.61 -5.33
CA HIS A 146 -3.70 8.89 -5.99
C HIS A 146 -3.66 9.99 -4.94
N ILE A 147 -2.48 10.50 -4.67
CA ILE A 147 -2.33 11.72 -3.88
C ILE A 147 -2.05 12.86 -4.86
N SER A 148 -2.98 13.82 -4.92
CA SER A 148 -2.86 14.94 -5.84
C SER A 148 -1.53 15.68 -5.65
N GLY A 149 -0.78 15.77 -6.73
CA GLY A 149 0.47 16.52 -6.77
C GLY A 149 0.26 18.03 -6.80
N PRO A 150 1.34 18.82 -6.69
CA PRO A 150 1.30 20.28 -6.74
C PRO A 150 0.82 20.85 -8.07
N ASP A 151 0.70 20.05 -9.09
CA ASP A 151 0.29 20.38 -10.47
C ASP A 151 -1.23 20.40 -10.70
N GLY A 152 -2.04 20.26 -9.64
CA GLY A 152 -3.49 20.44 -9.71
C GLY A 152 -4.25 19.36 -10.47
N GLN A 153 -3.69 18.15 -10.61
CA GLN A 153 -4.35 17.01 -11.28
C GLN A 153 -5.47 16.38 -10.43
N CYS A 154 -6.16 17.19 -9.67
CA CYS A 154 -7.22 16.77 -8.75
C CYS A 154 -8.49 16.28 -9.44
N ASP A 155 -8.62 16.47 -10.75
CA ASP A 155 -9.84 16.18 -11.51
C ASP A 155 -9.73 14.95 -12.41
N LYS A 156 -8.61 14.22 -12.36
CA LYS A 156 -8.43 12.97 -13.10
C LYS A 156 -9.13 11.81 -12.41
N GLU A 157 -9.27 10.73 -13.12
CA GLU A 157 -9.99 9.49 -12.74
C GLU A 157 -9.29 8.67 -11.65
N LEU A 158 -8.44 9.29 -10.83
CA LEU A 158 -7.65 8.66 -9.78
C LEU A 158 -6.76 7.52 -10.33
N TRP A 159 -6.30 7.62 -11.57
CA TRP A 159 -5.46 6.66 -12.29
C TRP A 159 -6.07 5.27 -12.49
N VAL A 160 -7.38 5.10 -12.25
CA VAL A 160 -8.00 3.77 -12.26
C VAL A 160 -8.06 3.17 -13.67
N ASP A 161 -8.33 3.99 -14.68
CA ASP A 161 -8.38 3.56 -16.08
C ASP A 161 -7.00 3.13 -16.60
N GLU A 162 -5.95 3.92 -16.32
CA GLU A 162 -4.58 3.57 -16.71
C GLU A 162 -4.10 2.34 -15.92
N PHE A 163 -4.45 2.22 -14.64
CA PHE A 163 -4.09 1.07 -13.83
C PHE A 163 -4.81 -0.20 -14.30
N ALA A 164 -6.11 -0.13 -14.58
CA ALA A 164 -6.89 -1.25 -15.15
C ALA A 164 -6.31 -1.69 -16.51
N ALA A 165 -5.92 -0.74 -17.36
CA ALA A 165 -5.25 -1.06 -18.62
C ALA A 165 -3.90 -1.74 -18.42
N LEU A 166 -3.12 -1.29 -17.41
CA LEU A 166 -1.85 -1.94 -17.04
C LEU A 166 -2.08 -3.36 -16.57
N LEU A 167 -3.00 -3.59 -15.63
CA LEU A 167 -3.34 -4.92 -15.11
C LEU A 167 -3.73 -5.88 -16.26
N LYS A 168 -4.61 -5.43 -17.15
CA LYS A 168 -5.00 -6.18 -18.33
C LYS A 168 -3.82 -6.52 -19.25
N SER A 169 -2.87 -5.60 -19.41
CA SER A 169 -1.69 -5.79 -20.27
C SER A 169 -0.72 -6.88 -19.79
N VAL A 170 -0.82 -7.27 -18.51
CA VAL A 170 0.01 -8.29 -17.85
C VAL A 170 -0.80 -9.48 -17.35
N ASP A 171 -2.04 -9.62 -17.85
CA ASP A 171 -2.94 -10.73 -17.53
C ASP A 171 -3.22 -10.86 -16.01
N VAL A 172 -3.58 -9.73 -15.40
CA VAL A 172 -4.06 -9.64 -14.01
C VAL A 172 -5.52 -9.23 -14.02
N ASN A 173 -6.40 -10.13 -13.56
CA ASN A 173 -7.84 -9.90 -13.42
C ASN A 173 -8.22 -9.99 -11.93
N LYS A 174 -8.10 -8.88 -11.23
CA LYS A 174 -8.35 -8.77 -9.78
C LYS A 174 -9.14 -7.51 -9.46
N PRO A 175 -9.92 -7.49 -8.35
CA PRO A 175 -10.56 -6.28 -7.85
C PRO A 175 -9.57 -5.14 -7.68
N ILE A 176 -10.00 -3.91 -7.94
CA ILE A 176 -9.17 -2.70 -7.80
C ILE A 176 -9.64 -1.89 -6.61
N TRP A 177 -8.76 -1.66 -5.65
CA TRP A 177 -8.98 -0.74 -4.52
C TRP A 177 -8.07 0.49 -4.64
N LEU A 178 -8.59 1.63 -4.16
CA LEU A 178 -7.79 2.82 -3.91
C LEU A 178 -7.70 2.99 -2.40
N THR A 179 -6.58 2.61 -1.80
CA THR A 179 -6.44 2.67 -0.34
C THR A 179 -5.89 4.01 0.16
N GLU A 180 -5.35 4.83 -0.73
CA GLU A 180 -5.00 6.23 -0.46
C GLU A 180 -5.42 7.10 -1.65
N ALA A 181 -6.57 7.78 -1.54
CA ALA A 181 -7.01 8.76 -2.50
C ALA A 181 -7.06 10.15 -1.86
N MET A 182 -6.57 11.15 -2.57
CA MET A 182 -6.75 12.55 -2.19
C MET A 182 -7.38 13.28 -3.35
N THR A 183 -8.66 13.62 -3.18
CA THR A 183 -9.39 14.44 -4.15
C THR A 183 -9.38 15.89 -3.73
N CYS A 184 -9.31 16.81 -4.70
CA CYS A 184 -9.48 18.23 -4.49
C CYS A 184 -10.54 18.78 -5.45
N GLY A 185 -11.38 19.66 -4.99
CA GLY A 185 -12.40 20.32 -5.82
C GLY A 185 -13.72 19.56 -5.92
N ALA A 186 -13.81 18.53 -6.74
CA ALA A 186 -15.04 17.77 -6.98
C ALA A 186 -14.89 16.27 -6.68
N PRO A 187 -14.79 15.87 -5.39
CA PRO A 187 -14.49 14.50 -5.02
C PRO A 187 -15.50 13.48 -5.57
N VAL A 188 -16.79 13.82 -5.55
CA VAL A 188 -17.85 12.93 -6.05
C VAL A 188 -17.67 12.59 -7.53
N LYS A 189 -17.26 13.56 -8.36
CA LYS A 189 -17.02 13.33 -9.78
C LYS A 189 -15.84 12.36 -9.98
N ALA A 190 -14.76 12.54 -9.22
CA ALA A 190 -13.59 11.66 -9.29
C ALA A 190 -13.94 10.24 -8.83
N TRP A 191 -14.68 10.10 -7.73
CA TRP A 191 -15.12 8.79 -7.23
C TRP A 191 -16.04 8.06 -8.23
N VAL A 192 -17.05 8.77 -8.78
CA VAL A 192 -17.94 8.16 -9.79
C VAL A 192 -17.16 7.65 -10.98
N LYS A 193 -16.20 8.43 -11.50
CA LYS A 193 -15.34 7.99 -12.60
C LYS A 193 -14.48 6.79 -12.21
N ALA A 194 -13.87 6.80 -11.02
CA ALA A 194 -13.08 5.67 -10.55
C ALA A 194 -13.91 4.37 -10.47
N PHE A 195 -15.13 4.44 -9.93
CA PHE A 195 -16.05 3.29 -9.90
C PHE A 195 -16.48 2.84 -11.30
N LEU A 196 -16.75 3.77 -12.21
CA LEU A 196 -17.06 3.44 -13.61
C LEU A 196 -15.89 2.76 -14.34
N ASN A 197 -14.66 3.01 -13.91
CA ASN A 197 -13.45 2.40 -14.45
C ASN A 197 -13.01 1.14 -13.69
N GLY A 198 -13.85 0.62 -12.78
CA GLY A 198 -13.64 -0.68 -12.15
C GLY A 198 -13.09 -0.66 -10.73
N ALA A 199 -12.97 0.50 -10.08
CA ALA A 199 -12.68 0.53 -8.66
C ALA A 199 -13.84 -0.04 -7.85
N GLU A 200 -13.54 -0.85 -6.84
CA GLU A 200 -14.54 -1.42 -5.92
C GLU A 200 -14.54 -0.72 -4.53
N LEU A 201 -13.42 -0.12 -4.17
CA LEU A 201 -13.26 0.61 -2.90
C LEU A 201 -12.41 1.86 -3.11
N ILE A 202 -12.78 2.95 -2.44
CA ILE A 202 -11.99 4.17 -2.36
C ILE A 202 -11.89 4.60 -0.90
N ILE A 203 -10.67 4.77 -0.39
CA ILE A 203 -10.38 5.40 0.90
C ILE A 203 -9.83 6.79 0.61
N ASP A 204 -10.67 7.81 0.76
CA ASP A 204 -10.26 9.21 0.54
C ASP A 204 -9.68 9.80 1.83
N VAL A 205 -8.39 10.11 1.79
CA VAL A 205 -7.65 10.68 2.93
C VAL A 205 -7.73 12.22 2.96
N GLY A 206 -8.34 12.85 1.96
CA GLY A 206 -8.48 14.31 1.83
C GLY A 206 -9.79 14.88 2.32
N VAL A 207 -10.85 14.06 2.42
CA VAL A 207 -12.19 14.51 2.80
C VAL A 207 -12.33 14.49 4.32
N ASN A 208 -12.35 15.69 4.92
CA ASN A 208 -12.71 15.91 6.32
C ASN A 208 -11.90 15.15 7.39
N ALA A 209 -10.59 15.37 7.44
CA ALA A 209 -9.89 15.15 8.72
C ALA A 209 -10.59 16.04 9.78
N PRO A 210 -11.15 15.48 10.87
CA PRO A 210 -11.80 16.28 11.90
C PRO A 210 -10.82 17.31 12.45
N GLY A 211 -11.12 18.61 12.28
CA GLY A 211 -10.32 19.72 12.82
C GLY A 211 -9.65 20.65 11.83
N LYS A 212 -9.57 20.37 10.53
CA LYS A 212 -9.17 21.37 9.55
C LYS A 212 -10.39 22.20 9.13
N LYS A 213 -10.56 23.37 9.74
CA LYS A 213 -11.42 24.44 9.18
C LYS A 213 -10.92 24.71 7.75
N MET A 214 -11.78 24.47 6.75
CA MET A 214 -11.49 24.88 5.37
C MET A 214 -11.13 26.38 5.39
N SER A 215 -9.97 26.72 4.84
CA SER A 215 -9.54 28.10 4.75
C SER A 215 -10.60 28.88 3.94
N LYS A 216 -10.99 30.04 4.43
CA LYS A 216 -12.01 30.91 3.79
C LYS A 216 -11.67 31.39 2.36
N LYS A 217 -10.55 30.94 1.79
CA LYS A 217 -10.08 31.32 0.44
C LYS A 217 -10.71 30.51 -0.72
N GLY A 218 -11.51 29.50 -0.45
CA GLY A 218 -12.14 28.67 -1.50
C GLY A 218 -13.61 28.99 -1.78
N ARG A 219 -14.13 30.12 -1.27
CA ARG A 219 -15.48 30.59 -1.60
C ARG A 219 -15.40 31.88 -2.41
N LYS A 220 -15.17 31.77 -3.69
CA LYS A 220 -15.57 32.74 -4.70
C LYS A 220 -15.99 31.99 -5.94
#